data_cffd36bd98110bf1ebf5bcc2310f2a86
#
_entry.id   cffd36bd98110bf1ebf5bcc2310f2a86
#
_cell.length_a   1.000
_cell.length_b   1.000
_cell.length_c   1.000
_cell.angle_alpha   90.00
_cell.angle_beta   90.00
_cell.angle_gamma   90.00
#
_symmetry.space_group_name_H-M   'P 1'
#
loop_
_entity.id
_entity.type
_entity.pdbx_description
1 polymer ?
#
loop_
_entity_poly.entity_id
_entity_poly.type
_entity_poly.pdbx_seq_one_letter_code
_entity_poly.pdbx_strand_id
1 'polypeptide(L)'
;MMSGDGLLVRIKPAFSRLTSRQAQMIALLSKRHGNGFMDITNRANLQIRGLKQSDYPLMLKDLQDSGIADKHEARDRLNLILAPFTESQSVGWRCAEALYNAADAFPALPSKFGFAIDCGTTRYLQHASCDIRVEIDETGQLLIRLDGCEQGYVTSEEKFQSDILQALHWFVSS
;
A
#
# COMPACT_ATOMS: atom_id res chain seq x y z
N MET A 1 7.08 -8.56 14.18
CA MET A 1 7.20 -9.99 13.79
C MET A 1 8.60 -10.46 14.17
N MET A 2 8.75 -11.61 14.82
CA MET A 2 10.08 -12.15 15.18
C MET A 2 10.76 -12.75 13.94
N SER A 3 12.03 -12.46 13.76
CA SER A 3 12.93 -13.03 12.75
C SER A 3 14.15 -13.64 13.45
N GLY A 4 14.96 -14.43 12.76
CA GLY A 4 16.16 -15.07 13.35
C GLY A 4 17.21 -14.09 13.88
N ASP A 5 17.17 -12.84 13.43
CA ASP A 5 18.06 -11.74 13.78
C ASP A 5 17.41 -10.67 14.69
N GLY A 6 16.20 -10.91 15.21
CA GLY A 6 15.48 -9.98 16.08
C GLY A 6 14.08 -9.65 15.58
N LEU A 7 13.51 -8.54 16.05
CA LEU A 7 12.24 -8.04 15.54
C LEU A 7 12.41 -7.45 14.14
N LEU A 8 11.38 -7.67 13.32
CA LEU A 8 11.22 -7.06 12.02
C LEU A 8 10.09 -6.03 12.07
N VAL A 9 10.39 -4.79 11.69
CA VAL A 9 9.40 -3.73 11.51
C VAL A 9 9.14 -3.55 10.03
N ARG A 10 7.87 -3.59 9.64
CA ARG A 10 7.42 -3.33 8.27
C ARG A 10 6.87 -1.93 8.17
N ILE A 11 7.39 -1.18 7.22
CA ILE A 11 6.96 0.17 6.88
C ILE A 11 6.24 0.09 5.55
N LYS A 12 5.03 0.64 5.50
CA LYS A 12 4.21 0.76 4.30
C LYS A 12 4.19 2.23 3.89
N PRO A 13 5.01 2.64 2.93
CA PRO A 13 4.99 4.03 2.48
C PRO A 13 3.64 4.36 1.84
N ALA A 14 3.04 5.49 2.22
CA ALA A 14 1.83 5.97 1.59
C ALA A 14 2.01 6.06 0.06
N PHE A 15 1.05 5.54 -0.70
CA PHE A 15 1.10 5.49 -2.16
C PHE A 15 2.37 4.82 -2.73
N SER A 16 3.01 3.90 -1.98
CA SER A 16 4.27 3.24 -2.34
C SER A 16 5.41 4.21 -2.64
N ARG A 17 5.41 5.39 -2.02
CA ARG A 17 6.39 6.47 -2.27
C ARG A 17 7.05 6.95 -1.01
N LEU A 18 8.29 7.38 -1.16
CA LEU A 18 9.06 8.04 -0.12
C LEU A 18 9.68 9.33 -0.67
N THR A 19 9.64 10.37 0.13
CA THR A 19 10.48 11.53 -0.09
C THR A 19 11.93 11.21 0.27
N SER A 20 12.89 11.95 -0.29
CA SER A 20 14.30 11.81 0.07
C SER A 20 14.53 11.95 1.58
N ARG A 21 13.81 12.86 2.23
CA ARG A 21 13.86 13.05 3.68
C ARG A 21 13.37 11.82 4.46
N GLN A 22 12.26 11.22 4.03
CA GLN A 22 11.74 9.99 4.65
C GLN A 22 12.71 8.82 4.44
N ALA A 23 13.27 8.66 3.24
CA ALA A 23 14.26 7.62 2.97
C ALA A 23 15.51 7.76 3.85
N GLN A 24 16.04 8.98 4.01
CA GLN A 24 17.16 9.26 4.91
C GLN A 24 16.81 8.93 6.36
N MET A 25 15.61 9.31 6.82
CA MET A 25 15.16 9.02 8.17
C MET A 25 15.08 7.51 8.41
N ILE A 26 14.47 6.75 7.49
CA ILE A 26 14.39 5.28 7.59
C ILE A 26 15.79 4.66 7.67
N ALA A 27 16.74 5.13 6.87
CA ALA A 27 18.12 4.66 6.92
C ALA A 27 18.80 4.94 8.28
N LEU A 28 18.56 6.11 8.86
CA LEU A 28 19.06 6.47 10.20
C LEU A 28 18.44 5.58 11.29
N LEU A 29 17.11 5.37 11.22
CA LEU A 29 16.39 4.54 12.18
C LEU A 29 16.83 3.07 12.08
N SER A 30 17.07 2.55 10.87
CA SER A 30 17.61 1.21 10.66
C SER A 30 18.96 1.01 11.32
N LYS A 31 19.86 2.02 11.23
CA LYS A 31 21.17 1.98 11.90
C LYS A 31 21.08 2.15 13.41
N ARG A 32 20.14 2.97 13.90
CA ARG A 32 20.00 3.29 15.33
C ARG A 32 19.34 2.17 16.12
N HIS A 33 18.29 1.56 15.59
CA HIS A 33 17.42 0.61 16.30
C HIS A 33 17.49 -0.81 15.74
N GLY A 34 17.98 -1.00 14.52
CA GLY A 34 18.12 -2.29 13.85
C GLY A 34 19.57 -2.67 13.61
N ASN A 35 19.75 -3.63 12.72
CA ASN A 35 21.09 -4.09 12.30
C ASN A 35 21.65 -3.32 11.10
N GLY A 36 20.97 -2.26 10.63
CA GLY A 36 21.38 -1.43 9.49
C GLY A 36 20.96 -1.99 8.13
N PHE A 37 20.40 -3.21 8.06
CA PHE A 37 19.88 -3.78 6.83
C PHE A 37 18.40 -3.46 6.64
N MET A 38 18.03 -3.22 5.39
CA MET A 38 16.66 -2.97 4.97
C MET A 38 16.34 -3.82 3.74
N ASP A 39 15.16 -4.43 3.73
CA ASP A 39 14.64 -5.16 2.59
C ASP A 39 13.49 -4.39 1.95
N ILE A 40 13.36 -4.50 0.63
CA ILE A 40 12.18 -4.07 -0.11
C ILE A 40 11.40 -5.34 -0.47
N THR A 41 10.10 -5.34 -0.17
CA THR A 41 9.24 -6.48 -0.48
C THR A 41 8.57 -6.31 -1.84
N ASN A 42 8.08 -7.42 -2.41
CA ASN A 42 7.29 -7.42 -3.65
C ASN A 42 5.93 -6.68 -3.54
N ARG A 43 5.57 -6.21 -2.35
CA ARG A 43 4.41 -5.35 -2.09
C ARG A 43 4.78 -3.90 -1.82
N ALA A 44 5.93 -3.47 -2.33
CA ALA A 44 6.46 -2.11 -2.15
C ALA A 44 6.56 -1.66 -0.68
N ASN A 45 6.73 -2.61 0.27
CA ASN A 45 6.96 -2.30 1.67
C ASN A 45 8.46 -2.36 1.98
N LEU A 46 8.89 -1.56 2.95
CA LEU A 46 10.22 -1.65 3.51
C LEU A 46 10.20 -2.49 4.80
N GLN A 47 11.27 -3.21 5.05
CA GLN A 47 11.46 -3.97 6.28
C GLN A 47 12.78 -3.57 6.92
N ILE A 48 12.75 -3.15 8.18
CA ILE A 48 13.92 -2.94 9.01
C ILE A 48 14.07 -4.17 9.91
N ARG A 49 15.27 -4.73 9.97
CA ARG A 49 15.56 -5.98 10.66
C ARG A 49 16.44 -5.78 11.90
N GLY A 50 16.47 -6.76 12.74
CA GLY A 50 17.38 -6.83 13.86
C GLY A 50 17.07 -5.89 15.03
N LEU A 51 15.79 -5.47 15.18
CA LEU A 51 15.39 -4.63 16.31
C LEU A 51 15.33 -5.45 17.61
N LYS A 52 15.74 -4.80 18.68
CA LYS A 52 15.45 -5.29 20.04
C LYS A 52 14.00 -4.95 20.40
N GLN A 53 13.36 -5.82 21.15
CA GLN A 53 11.98 -5.60 21.58
C GLN A 53 11.81 -4.33 22.42
N SER A 54 12.83 -3.96 23.20
CA SER A 54 12.88 -2.73 23.99
C SER A 54 12.85 -1.46 23.14
N ASP A 55 13.36 -1.51 21.91
CA ASP A 55 13.54 -0.34 21.04
C ASP A 55 12.32 -0.11 20.14
N TYR A 56 11.41 -1.09 20.06
CA TYR A 56 10.22 -1.02 19.21
C TYR A 56 9.32 0.19 19.50
N PRO A 57 9.00 0.56 20.76
CA PRO A 57 8.14 1.73 21.03
C PRO A 57 8.80 3.03 20.60
N LEU A 58 10.11 3.17 20.76
CA LEU A 58 10.87 4.35 20.32
C LEU A 58 10.90 4.45 18.80
N MET A 59 11.17 3.33 18.13
CA MET A 59 11.16 3.22 16.68
C MET A 59 9.79 3.61 16.09
N LEU A 60 8.70 3.09 16.67
CA LEU A 60 7.34 3.40 16.22
C LEU A 60 7.03 4.89 16.37
N LYS A 61 7.39 5.48 17.50
CA LYS A 61 7.24 6.90 17.74
C LYS A 61 8.00 7.74 16.70
N ASP A 62 9.27 7.43 16.47
CA ASP A 62 10.11 8.15 15.51
C ASP A 62 9.54 8.05 14.08
N LEU A 63 8.98 6.89 13.69
CA LEU A 63 8.31 6.70 12.41
C LEU A 63 7.02 7.54 12.29
N GLN A 64 6.22 7.61 13.36
CA GLN A 64 5.00 8.40 13.38
C GLN A 64 5.29 9.91 13.38
N ASP A 65 6.27 10.37 14.16
CA ASP A 65 6.65 11.77 14.25
C ASP A 65 7.26 12.29 12.94
N SER A 66 7.89 11.41 12.17
CA SER A 66 8.42 11.72 10.83
C SER A 66 7.40 11.58 9.69
N GLY A 67 6.15 11.19 10.01
CA GLY A 67 5.08 11.00 9.01
C GLY A 67 5.35 9.83 8.05
N ILE A 68 6.14 8.84 8.49
CA ILE A 68 6.44 7.63 7.71
C ILE A 68 5.41 6.54 8.01
N ALA A 69 5.06 6.35 9.30
CA ALA A 69 3.96 5.48 9.70
C ALA A 69 2.68 6.28 9.85
N ASP A 70 1.58 5.79 9.29
CA ASP A 70 0.28 6.42 9.48
C ASP A 70 -0.20 6.18 10.92
N LYS A 71 -0.81 7.21 11.51
CA LYS A 71 -1.44 7.11 12.84
C LYS A 71 -2.81 6.43 12.78
N HIS A 72 -3.41 6.39 11.60
CA HIS A 72 -4.67 5.72 11.34
C HIS A 72 -4.43 4.22 11.06
N GLU A 73 -4.89 3.37 11.96
CA GLU A 73 -4.67 1.92 11.88
C GLU A 73 -5.23 1.30 10.57
N ALA A 74 -6.39 1.75 10.11
CA ALA A 74 -6.99 1.25 8.87
C ALA A 74 -6.11 1.56 7.65
N ARG A 75 -5.56 2.75 7.57
CA ARG A 75 -4.64 3.17 6.50
C ARG A 75 -3.31 2.42 6.57
N ASP A 76 -2.78 2.21 7.77
CA ASP A 76 -1.55 1.43 7.96
C ASP A 76 -1.74 -0.04 7.57
N ARG A 77 -2.94 -0.58 7.69
CA ARG A 77 -3.28 -1.94 7.24
C ARG A 77 -3.45 -2.06 5.73
N LEU A 78 -3.71 -0.96 5.01
CA LEU A 78 -3.93 -0.98 3.57
C LEU A 78 -2.66 -1.44 2.82
N ASN A 79 -2.77 -2.52 2.04
CA ASN A 79 -1.69 -2.93 1.14
C ASN A 79 -2.01 -2.37 -0.26
N LEU A 80 -1.57 -1.16 -0.51
CA LEU A 80 -1.75 -0.47 -1.78
C LEU A 80 -0.41 -0.33 -2.49
N ILE A 81 -0.36 -0.79 -3.75
CA ILE A 81 0.76 -0.55 -4.66
C ILE A 81 0.27 0.42 -5.74
N LEU A 82 0.89 1.57 -5.82
CA LEU A 82 0.67 2.54 -6.88
C LEU A 82 1.78 2.43 -7.92
N ALA A 83 1.43 2.42 -9.20
CA ALA A 83 2.39 2.34 -10.29
C ALA A 83 3.45 3.44 -10.19
N PRO A 84 4.73 3.14 -10.51
CA PRO A 84 5.77 4.16 -10.56
C PRO A 84 5.38 5.23 -11.60
N PHE A 85 5.87 6.46 -11.39
CA PHE A 85 5.61 7.62 -12.26
C PHE A 85 4.14 8.06 -12.38
N THR A 86 3.22 7.51 -11.56
CA THR A 86 1.86 8.06 -11.47
C THR A 86 1.93 9.52 -11.04
N GLU A 87 1.45 10.42 -11.88
CA GLU A 87 1.45 11.85 -11.60
C GLU A 87 0.42 12.22 -10.53
N SER A 88 0.75 13.23 -9.74
CA SER A 88 -0.22 13.81 -8.79
C SER A 88 -1.43 14.34 -9.59
N GLN A 89 -2.63 14.14 -9.03
CA GLN A 89 -3.91 14.52 -9.64
C GLN A 89 -4.31 13.72 -10.91
N SER A 90 -3.53 12.70 -11.31
CA SER A 90 -4.00 11.76 -12.33
C SER A 90 -5.14 10.89 -11.80
N VAL A 91 -5.86 10.18 -12.70
CA VAL A 91 -6.92 9.23 -12.31
C VAL A 91 -6.39 8.20 -11.31
N GLY A 92 -5.21 7.60 -11.58
CA GLY A 92 -4.62 6.63 -10.66
C GLY A 92 -4.30 7.21 -9.28
N TRP A 93 -3.85 8.47 -9.23
CA TRP A 93 -3.61 9.15 -7.96
C TRP A 93 -4.91 9.37 -7.19
N ARG A 94 -5.96 9.90 -7.85
CA ARG A 94 -7.27 10.11 -7.20
C ARG A 94 -7.90 8.81 -6.73
N CYS A 95 -7.77 7.72 -7.48
CA CYS A 95 -8.20 6.40 -7.03
C CYS A 95 -7.44 5.94 -5.76
N ALA A 96 -6.13 6.16 -5.71
CA ALA A 96 -5.33 5.85 -4.52
C ALA A 96 -5.77 6.68 -3.31
N GLU A 97 -6.02 7.98 -3.47
CA GLU A 97 -6.55 8.84 -2.41
C GLU A 97 -7.95 8.39 -1.94
N ALA A 98 -8.82 8.00 -2.88
CA ALA A 98 -10.15 7.48 -2.56
C ALA A 98 -10.08 6.21 -1.70
N LEU A 99 -9.20 5.25 -2.03
CA LEU A 99 -8.97 4.06 -1.21
C LEU A 99 -8.43 4.42 0.18
N TYR A 100 -7.48 5.32 0.25
CA TYR A 100 -6.89 5.77 1.51
C TYR A 100 -7.93 6.42 2.43
N ASN A 101 -8.81 7.25 1.84
CA ASN A 101 -9.85 7.95 2.58
C ASN A 101 -11.01 7.03 2.98
N ALA A 102 -11.26 5.96 2.22
CA ALA A 102 -12.29 4.98 2.50
C ALA A 102 -11.86 3.84 3.43
N ALA A 103 -10.58 3.78 3.83
CA ALA A 103 -10.01 2.63 4.53
C ALA A 103 -10.76 2.25 5.84
N ASP A 104 -11.30 3.24 6.56
CA ASP A 104 -12.08 3.01 7.78
C ASP A 104 -13.45 2.35 7.51
N ALA A 105 -13.97 2.46 6.29
CA ALA A 105 -15.22 1.84 5.88
C ALA A 105 -15.06 0.42 5.33
N PHE A 106 -13.82 -0.07 5.20
CA PHE A 106 -13.56 -1.40 4.66
C PHE A 106 -13.94 -2.49 5.68
N PRO A 107 -14.53 -3.60 5.21
CA PRO A 107 -14.74 -4.76 6.07
C PRO A 107 -13.39 -5.34 6.54
N ALA A 108 -13.43 -6.24 7.51
CA ALA A 108 -12.23 -6.92 7.98
C ALA A 108 -11.64 -7.79 6.85
N LEU A 109 -10.55 -7.32 6.26
CA LEU A 109 -9.85 -8.00 5.17
C LEU A 109 -8.67 -8.84 5.69
N PRO A 110 -8.31 -9.93 4.99
CA PRO A 110 -7.10 -10.68 5.28
C PRO A 110 -5.86 -9.75 5.25
N SER A 111 -4.90 -10.01 6.12
CA SER A 111 -3.69 -9.18 6.26
C SER A 111 -2.84 -9.06 4.98
N LYS A 112 -3.05 -9.96 4.03
CA LYS A 112 -2.36 -9.98 2.74
C LYS A 112 -3.22 -9.43 1.59
N PHE A 113 -4.49 -9.11 1.85
CA PHE A 113 -5.36 -8.51 0.84
C PHE A 113 -4.74 -7.20 0.34
N GLY A 114 -4.66 -7.02 -0.98
CA GLY A 114 -3.94 -5.91 -1.56
C GLY A 114 -4.57 -5.34 -2.81
N PHE A 115 -4.27 -4.08 -3.05
CA PHE A 115 -4.71 -3.31 -4.21
C PHE A 115 -3.49 -2.93 -5.06
N ALA A 116 -3.64 -2.98 -6.38
CA ALA A 116 -2.68 -2.41 -7.32
C ALA A 116 -3.39 -1.39 -8.21
N ILE A 117 -2.84 -0.18 -8.28
CA ILE A 117 -3.35 0.88 -9.16
C ILE A 117 -2.33 1.14 -10.25
N ASP A 118 -2.72 0.88 -11.49
CA ASP A 118 -1.88 1.00 -12.68
C ASP A 118 -2.67 1.63 -13.84
N CYS A 119 -2.95 2.92 -13.71
CA CYS A 119 -3.74 3.71 -14.67
C CYS A 119 -2.88 4.47 -15.68
N GLY A 120 -1.64 4.08 -15.87
CA GLY A 120 -0.76 4.68 -16.87
C GLY A 120 -0.92 4.07 -18.26
N THR A 121 -0.34 4.71 -19.27
CA THR A 121 -0.24 4.16 -20.64
C THR A 121 0.69 2.95 -20.69
N THR A 122 1.70 2.90 -19.83
CA THR A 122 2.59 1.75 -19.65
C THR A 122 2.18 1.00 -18.40
N ARG A 123 1.98 -0.31 -18.54
CA ARG A 123 1.60 -1.20 -17.43
C ARG A 123 2.83 -1.67 -16.67
N TYR A 124 3.00 -1.23 -15.44
CA TYR A 124 4.11 -1.61 -14.57
C TYR A 124 3.77 -2.71 -13.58
N LEU A 125 2.50 -2.84 -13.20
CA LEU A 125 2.07 -3.73 -12.13
C LEU A 125 1.36 -5.00 -12.61
N GLN A 126 1.47 -5.38 -13.88
CA GLN A 126 0.79 -6.55 -14.46
C GLN A 126 1.00 -7.84 -13.65
N HIS A 127 2.21 -8.02 -13.08
CA HIS A 127 2.59 -9.19 -12.31
C HIS A 127 2.67 -8.92 -10.79
N ALA A 128 2.25 -7.75 -10.33
CA ALA A 128 2.20 -7.46 -8.91
C ALA A 128 1.13 -8.32 -8.24
N SER A 129 1.47 -8.92 -7.09
CA SER A 129 0.50 -9.68 -6.31
C SER A 129 -0.49 -8.73 -5.62
N CYS A 130 -1.75 -8.81 -6.03
CA CYS A 130 -2.85 -8.05 -5.44
C CYS A 130 -4.16 -8.81 -5.67
N ASP A 131 -5.19 -8.47 -4.93
CA ASP A 131 -6.53 -9.08 -5.05
C ASP A 131 -7.44 -8.23 -5.91
N ILE A 132 -7.26 -6.91 -5.90
CA ILE A 132 -7.98 -5.95 -6.75
C ILE A 132 -6.99 -5.10 -7.54
N ARG A 133 -7.21 -5.01 -8.86
CA ARG A 133 -6.49 -4.12 -9.78
C ARG A 133 -7.38 -2.99 -10.22
N VAL A 134 -6.82 -1.81 -10.28
CA VAL A 134 -7.44 -0.61 -10.85
C VAL A 134 -6.62 -0.18 -12.05
N GLU A 135 -7.24 -0.21 -13.21
CA GLU A 135 -6.57 -0.04 -14.50
C GLU A 135 -7.39 0.90 -15.40
N ILE A 136 -6.79 1.38 -16.47
CA ILE A 136 -7.50 2.07 -17.57
C ILE A 136 -7.38 1.20 -18.81
N ASP A 137 -8.48 0.99 -19.54
CA ASP A 137 -8.45 0.28 -20.82
C ASP A 137 -7.88 1.14 -21.95
N GLU A 138 -7.83 0.58 -23.16
CA GLU A 138 -7.34 1.27 -24.35
C GLU A 138 -8.21 2.47 -24.77
N THR A 139 -9.46 2.51 -24.31
CA THR A 139 -10.40 3.61 -24.57
C THR A 139 -10.36 4.70 -23.50
N GLY A 140 -9.57 4.51 -22.43
CA GLY A 140 -9.47 5.43 -21.30
C GLY A 140 -10.52 5.20 -20.21
N GLN A 141 -11.26 4.07 -20.26
CA GLN A 141 -12.25 3.74 -19.23
C GLN A 141 -11.56 3.15 -17.99
N LEU A 142 -12.01 3.59 -16.82
CA LEU A 142 -11.53 3.08 -15.53
C LEU A 142 -12.14 1.70 -15.25
N LEU A 143 -11.30 0.75 -14.91
CA LEU A 143 -11.65 -0.63 -14.65
C LEU A 143 -11.26 -1.06 -13.23
N ILE A 144 -12.13 -1.85 -12.59
CA ILE A 144 -11.82 -2.64 -11.40
C ILE A 144 -11.78 -4.10 -11.85
N ARG A 145 -10.64 -4.77 -11.64
CA ARG A 145 -10.46 -6.18 -12.01
C ARG A 145 -10.01 -6.99 -10.79
N LEU A 146 -10.72 -8.07 -10.52
CA LEU A 146 -10.36 -9.01 -9.46
C LEU A 146 -9.23 -9.92 -9.93
N ASP A 147 -8.40 -10.38 -9.00
CA ASP A 147 -7.32 -11.30 -9.31
C ASP A 147 -7.86 -12.61 -9.90
N GLY A 148 -7.16 -13.12 -10.92
CA GLY A 148 -7.60 -14.30 -11.67
C GLY A 148 -8.71 -14.06 -12.71
N CYS A 149 -9.31 -12.86 -12.78
CA CYS A 149 -10.30 -12.52 -13.80
C CYS A 149 -9.64 -11.88 -15.02
N GLU A 150 -10.05 -12.35 -16.21
CA GLU A 150 -9.60 -11.74 -17.49
C GLU A 150 -10.29 -10.41 -17.77
N GLN A 151 -11.53 -10.26 -17.31
CA GLN A 151 -12.34 -9.07 -17.54
C GLN A 151 -12.41 -8.20 -16.31
N GLY A 152 -12.43 -6.89 -16.54
CA GLY A 152 -12.65 -5.88 -15.51
C GLY A 152 -14.07 -5.32 -15.56
N TYR A 153 -14.52 -4.81 -14.42
CA TYR A 153 -15.76 -4.06 -14.29
C TYR A 153 -15.51 -2.59 -14.59
N VAL A 154 -16.26 -2.00 -15.51
CA VAL A 154 -16.17 -0.57 -15.86
C VAL A 154 -16.75 0.28 -14.74
N THR A 155 -16.03 1.26 -14.28
CA THR A 155 -16.46 2.22 -13.26
C THR A 155 -16.15 3.66 -13.68
N SER A 156 -16.56 4.62 -12.88
CA SER A 156 -16.15 6.03 -13.02
C SER A 156 -15.52 6.50 -11.70
N GLU A 157 -14.82 7.64 -11.73
CA GLU A 157 -14.21 8.18 -10.52
C GLU A 157 -15.25 8.47 -9.43
N GLU A 158 -16.46 8.91 -9.79
CA GLU A 158 -17.55 9.16 -8.84
C GLU A 158 -18.08 7.88 -8.19
N LYS A 159 -18.08 6.75 -8.92
CA LYS A 159 -18.58 5.46 -8.44
C LYS A 159 -17.49 4.59 -7.85
N PHE A 160 -16.24 4.89 -8.12
CA PHE A 160 -15.10 4.06 -7.78
C PHE A 160 -15.12 3.58 -6.33
N GLN A 161 -15.30 4.51 -5.38
CA GLN A 161 -15.32 4.16 -3.94
C GLN A 161 -16.46 3.22 -3.58
N SER A 162 -17.67 3.46 -4.11
CA SER A 162 -18.83 2.59 -3.85
C SER A 162 -18.66 1.21 -4.46
N ASP A 163 -18.11 1.14 -5.67
CA ASP A 163 -17.88 -0.11 -6.38
C ASP A 163 -16.81 -0.97 -5.70
N ILE A 164 -15.74 -0.34 -5.20
CA ILE A 164 -14.73 -1.03 -4.38
C ILE A 164 -15.37 -1.57 -3.09
N LEU A 165 -16.14 -0.78 -2.36
CA LEU A 165 -16.81 -1.24 -1.14
C LEU A 165 -17.73 -2.43 -1.43
N GLN A 166 -18.49 -2.39 -2.52
CA GLN A 166 -19.34 -3.50 -2.93
C GLN A 166 -18.51 -4.77 -3.21
N ALA A 167 -17.40 -4.65 -3.94
CA ALA A 167 -16.50 -5.77 -4.22
C ALA A 167 -15.90 -6.36 -2.93
N LEU A 168 -15.50 -5.51 -1.98
CA LEU A 168 -14.96 -5.95 -0.68
C LEU A 168 -16.01 -6.66 0.17
N HIS A 169 -17.24 -6.15 0.22
CA HIS A 169 -18.34 -6.81 0.93
C HIS A 169 -18.69 -8.15 0.31
N TRP A 170 -18.74 -8.22 -1.01
CA TRP A 170 -18.93 -9.50 -1.72
C TRP A 170 -17.82 -10.50 -1.35
N PHE A 171 -16.56 -10.07 -1.38
CA PHE A 171 -15.41 -10.92 -1.07
C PHE A 171 -15.47 -11.52 0.35
N VAL A 172 -15.87 -10.74 1.36
CA VAL A 172 -15.91 -11.25 2.76
C VAL A 172 -17.16 -12.06 3.07
N SER A 173 -18.18 -12.03 2.19
CA SER A 173 -19.43 -12.81 2.32
C SER A 173 -19.44 -14.10 1.48
N SER A 174 -18.42 -14.32 0.63
CA SER A 174 -18.27 -15.50 -0.23
C SER A 174 -17.44 -16.57 0.45
#